data_d595beef1a6bd95b8a69684927bcdc9f
#
_entry.id   d595beef1a6bd95b8a69684927bcdc9f
#
_cell.length_a   1.000
_cell.length_b   1.000
_cell.length_c   1.000
_cell.angle_alpha   90.00
_cell.angle_beta   90.00
_cell.angle_gamma   90.00
#
_symmetry.space_group_name_H-M   'P 1'
#
loop_
_entity.id
_entity.type
_entity.pdbx_description
1 polymer ?
#
loop_
_entity_poly.entity_id
_entity_poly.type
_entity_poly.pdbx_seq_one_letter_code
_entity_poly.pdbx_strand_id
1 'polypeptide(L)'
;CLYLHSFNQANQKHQAFRETFLKYEDYPKVRITNHDIQFKQNEHSFSATSRITVYNPHEETQTSFILYLNPGLEINHLSANNQSLDFERENQIITVQEPLGAKETKEFILEYSGTICPEVCYAEVEDLNTLTKIRKYYIFNVGNDLYYLQPDFTLLTPECLWYPDALPSVNIRSPYTTVQSYTRFQLTV
;
A
#
# COMPACT_ATOMS: atom_id res chain seq x y z
N CYS A 1 -7.90 5.81 31.44
CA CYS A 1 -6.71 6.58 31.00
C CYS A 1 -5.92 5.91 29.89
N LEU A 2 -5.54 4.62 30.02
CA LEU A 2 -4.74 3.90 28.99
C LEU A 2 -5.44 3.82 27.62
N TYR A 3 -6.73 3.51 27.61
CA TYR A 3 -7.52 3.41 26.37
C TYR A 3 -7.58 4.75 25.59
N LEU A 4 -7.81 5.86 26.29
CA LEU A 4 -7.83 7.19 25.64
C LEU A 4 -6.46 7.58 25.11
N HIS A 5 -5.39 7.19 25.77
CA HIS A 5 -4.03 7.45 25.33
C HIS A 5 -3.70 6.67 24.04
N SER A 6 -3.99 5.36 24.02
CA SER A 6 -3.77 4.53 22.83
C SER A 6 -4.64 4.96 21.64
N PHE A 7 -5.89 5.34 21.89
CA PHE A 7 -6.78 5.89 20.85
C PHE A 7 -6.25 7.21 20.27
N ASN A 8 -5.77 8.12 21.12
CA ASN A 8 -5.19 9.38 20.65
C ASN A 8 -3.92 9.15 19.82
N GLN A 9 -3.05 8.22 20.22
CA GLN A 9 -1.87 7.85 19.44
C GLN A 9 -2.23 7.26 18.08
N ALA A 10 -3.20 6.35 18.03
CA ALA A 10 -3.67 5.77 16.78
C ALA A 10 -4.26 6.85 15.85
N ASN A 11 -5.04 7.77 16.41
CA ASN A 11 -5.61 8.87 15.64
C ASN A 11 -4.54 9.84 15.10
N GLN A 12 -3.51 10.15 15.90
CA GLN A 12 -2.38 10.97 15.44
C GLN A 12 -1.61 10.30 14.29
N LYS A 13 -1.35 9.00 14.39
CA LYS A 13 -0.74 8.24 13.30
C LYS A 13 -1.61 8.27 12.02
N HIS A 14 -2.90 8.03 12.19
CA HIS A 14 -3.84 8.09 11.07
C HIS A 14 -3.83 9.47 10.39
N GLN A 15 -3.81 10.56 11.16
CA GLN A 15 -3.73 11.92 10.60
C GLN A 15 -2.42 12.13 9.81
N ALA A 16 -1.28 11.65 10.30
CA ALA A 16 -0.02 11.73 9.56
C ALA A 16 -0.08 10.97 8.22
N PHE A 17 -0.70 9.77 8.21
CA PHE A 17 -0.90 9.02 6.97
C PHE A 17 -1.88 9.71 6.01
N ARG A 18 -2.91 10.34 6.55
CA ARG A 18 -3.86 11.14 5.78
C ARG A 18 -3.20 12.36 5.14
N GLU A 19 -2.38 13.10 5.88
CA GLU A 19 -1.61 14.23 5.35
C GLU A 19 -0.71 13.79 4.19
N THR A 20 -0.01 12.67 4.36
CA THR A 20 0.79 12.08 3.29
C THR A 20 -0.07 11.67 2.09
N PHE A 21 -1.21 11.02 2.32
CA PHE A 21 -2.14 10.66 1.24
C PHE A 21 -2.57 11.89 0.43
N LEU A 22 -3.00 12.96 1.09
CA LEU A 22 -3.44 14.20 0.44
C LEU A 22 -2.32 14.90 -0.32
N LYS A 23 -1.09 14.89 0.23
CA LYS A 23 0.09 15.45 -0.42
C LYS A 23 0.38 14.80 -1.78
N TYR A 24 0.11 13.51 -1.91
CA TYR A 24 0.41 12.72 -3.11
C TYR A 24 -0.85 12.36 -3.93
N GLU A 25 -2.03 12.91 -3.59
CA GLU A 25 -3.29 12.58 -4.27
C GLU A 25 -3.22 12.87 -5.77
N ASP A 26 -2.70 14.03 -6.15
CA ASP A 26 -2.58 14.48 -7.55
C ASP A 26 -1.26 14.06 -8.23
N TYR A 27 -0.41 13.30 -7.53
CA TYR A 27 0.85 12.85 -8.14
C TYR A 27 0.57 11.92 -9.33
N PRO A 28 1.31 12.06 -10.47
CA PRO A 28 1.11 11.21 -11.64
C PRO A 28 1.20 9.72 -11.29
N LYS A 29 0.15 8.96 -11.60
CA LYS A 29 0.07 7.54 -11.25
C LYS A 29 0.54 6.67 -12.40
N VAL A 30 1.33 5.67 -12.06
CA VAL A 30 1.67 4.56 -12.94
C VAL A 30 0.60 3.46 -12.84
N ARG A 31 0.71 2.40 -13.64
CA ARG A 31 -0.15 1.21 -13.54
C ARG A 31 0.71 -0.03 -13.31
N ILE A 32 0.29 -0.90 -12.42
CA ILE A 32 0.88 -2.22 -12.28
C ILE A 32 0.07 -3.19 -13.15
N THR A 33 0.70 -3.77 -14.16
CA THR A 33 0.05 -4.67 -15.12
C THR A 33 0.26 -6.15 -14.78
N ASN A 34 1.33 -6.45 -14.04
CA ASN A 34 1.61 -7.80 -13.54
C ASN A 34 2.20 -7.71 -12.14
N HIS A 35 1.79 -8.62 -11.26
CA HIS A 35 2.26 -8.70 -9.89
C HIS A 35 2.45 -10.17 -9.50
N ASP A 36 3.70 -10.58 -9.29
CA ASP A 36 4.06 -11.89 -8.77
C ASP A 36 4.66 -11.72 -7.37
N ILE A 37 4.01 -12.31 -6.37
CA ILE A 37 4.38 -12.20 -4.96
C ILE A 37 4.78 -13.56 -4.43
N GLN A 38 5.98 -13.63 -3.87
CA GLN A 38 6.41 -14.72 -3.01
C GLN A 38 6.28 -14.27 -1.57
N PHE A 39 5.39 -14.90 -0.82
CA PHE A 39 5.04 -14.55 0.55
C PHE A 39 5.54 -15.61 1.52
N LYS A 40 6.12 -15.18 2.64
CA LYS A 40 6.53 -16.06 3.73
C LYS A 40 6.09 -15.49 5.06
N GLN A 41 5.20 -16.20 5.74
CA GLN A 41 4.77 -15.83 7.09
C GLN A 41 5.84 -16.18 8.13
N ASN A 42 6.00 -15.31 9.13
CA ASN A 42 6.88 -15.48 10.28
C ASN A 42 6.11 -15.11 11.56
N GLU A 43 5.39 -16.05 12.14
CA GLU A 43 4.54 -15.82 13.32
C GLU A 43 3.58 -14.63 13.15
N HIS A 44 3.90 -13.46 13.73
CA HIS A 44 3.09 -12.24 13.69
C HIS A 44 3.61 -11.20 12.69
N SER A 45 4.51 -11.60 11.81
CA SER A 45 5.10 -10.79 10.75
C SER A 45 5.16 -11.60 9.45
N PHE A 46 5.61 -10.96 8.38
CA PHE A 46 5.92 -11.66 7.13
C PHE A 46 7.07 -11.01 6.39
N SER A 47 7.64 -11.74 5.47
CA SER A 47 8.52 -11.25 4.42
C SER A 47 7.92 -11.57 3.06
N ALA A 48 8.14 -10.71 2.10
CA ALA A 48 7.69 -10.94 0.73
C ALA A 48 8.67 -10.38 -0.29
N THR A 49 8.70 -11.02 -1.45
CA THR A 49 9.33 -10.52 -2.66
C THR A 49 8.25 -10.28 -3.70
N SER A 50 8.07 -9.04 -4.11
CA SER A 50 7.13 -8.63 -5.15
C SER A 50 7.87 -8.30 -6.43
N ARG A 51 7.59 -9.03 -7.50
CA ARG A 51 7.99 -8.71 -8.86
C ARG A 51 6.82 -8.03 -9.55
N ILE A 52 6.96 -6.75 -9.86
CA ILE A 52 5.91 -5.94 -10.47
C ILE A 52 6.31 -5.46 -11.85
N THR A 53 5.36 -5.44 -12.77
CA THR A 53 5.51 -4.80 -14.07
C THR A 53 4.77 -3.48 -14.05
N VAL A 54 5.51 -2.38 -14.10
CA VAL A 54 4.98 -1.01 -14.03
C VAL A 54 4.92 -0.42 -15.42
N TYR A 55 3.79 0.17 -15.75
CA TYR A 55 3.52 0.86 -17.01
C TYR A 55 3.28 2.36 -16.77
N ASN A 56 3.97 3.21 -17.52
CA ASN A 56 3.70 4.64 -17.55
C ASN A 56 2.55 4.95 -18.53
N PRO A 57 1.35 5.33 -18.07
CA PRO A 57 0.22 5.63 -18.96
C PRO A 57 0.29 7.01 -19.61
N HIS A 58 1.27 7.85 -19.24
CA HIS A 58 1.40 9.22 -19.70
C HIS A 58 2.17 9.34 -21.01
N GLU A 59 1.95 10.44 -21.73
CA GLU A 59 2.65 10.77 -22.98
C GLU A 59 4.07 11.34 -22.72
N GLU A 60 4.40 11.60 -21.46
CA GLU A 60 5.67 12.18 -21.04
C GLU A 60 6.45 11.20 -20.18
N THR A 61 7.78 11.33 -20.20
CA THR A 61 8.66 10.60 -19.30
C THR A 61 8.43 11.07 -17.86
N GLN A 62 8.19 10.10 -16.97
CA GLN A 62 8.20 10.34 -15.54
C GLN A 62 9.62 10.13 -15.01
N THR A 63 10.21 11.15 -14.37
CA THR A 63 11.56 11.05 -13.78
C THR A 63 11.60 10.19 -12.53
N SER A 64 10.47 10.08 -11.86
CA SER A 64 10.22 9.22 -10.70
C SER A 64 8.76 8.85 -10.66
N PHE A 65 8.38 7.83 -9.91
CA PHE A 65 7.00 7.44 -9.70
C PHE A 65 6.76 6.99 -8.26
N ILE A 66 5.50 6.91 -7.86
CA ILE A 66 5.15 6.51 -6.49
C ILE A 66 4.47 5.15 -6.47
N LEU A 67 4.75 4.42 -5.38
CA LEU A 67 4.04 3.22 -4.97
C LEU A 67 3.53 3.39 -3.53
N TYR A 68 2.46 2.68 -3.21
CA TYR A 68 1.90 2.58 -1.87
C TYR A 68 2.30 1.26 -1.24
N LEU A 69 2.75 1.28 0.01
CA LEU A 69 3.07 0.11 0.81
C LEU A 69 2.84 0.42 2.28
N ASN A 70 2.33 -0.53 3.05
CA ASN A 70 2.09 -0.36 4.49
C ASN A 70 3.34 0.17 5.21
N PRO A 71 3.25 1.23 6.01
CA PRO A 71 4.42 1.81 6.70
C PRO A 71 5.05 0.90 7.76
N GLY A 72 4.36 -0.16 8.20
CA GLY A 72 4.91 -1.20 9.07
C GLY A 72 5.77 -2.24 8.34
N LEU A 73 5.87 -2.15 7.00
CA LEU A 73 6.71 -3.02 6.16
C LEU A 73 7.95 -2.26 5.74
N GLU A 74 9.11 -2.72 6.17
CA GLU A 74 10.40 -2.17 5.79
C GLU A 74 10.83 -2.71 4.43
N ILE A 75 11.34 -1.83 3.55
CA ILE A 75 11.88 -2.22 2.24
C ILE A 75 13.34 -2.62 2.44
N ASN A 76 13.63 -3.88 2.25
CA ASN A 76 14.96 -4.44 2.39
C ASN A 76 15.79 -4.23 1.13
N HIS A 77 15.14 -4.32 -0.06
CA HIS A 77 15.78 -4.14 -1.35
C HIS A 77 14.77 -3.71 -2.41
N LEU A 78 15.20 -2.79 -3.28
CA LEU A 78 14.48 -2.39 -4.49
C LEU A 78 15.44 -2.45 -5.67
N SER A 79 15.05 -3.10 -6.75
CA SER A 79 15.88 -3.23 -7.94
C SER A 79 15.08 -3.25 -9.24
N ALA A 80 15.76 -2.91 -10.34
CA ALA A 80 15.32 -3.15 -11.70
C ALA A 80 16.54 -3.59 -12.54
N ASN A 81 16.33 -4.52 -13.48
CA ASN A 81 17.42 -5.04 -14.34
C ASN A 81 18.65 -5.53 -13.55
N ASN A 82 18.44 -6.14 -12.38
CA ASN A 82 19.49 -6.60 -11.43
C ASN A 82 20.38 -5.46 -10.87
N GLN A 83 19.94 -4.23 -10.93
CA GLN A 83 20.61 -3.08 -10.32
C GLN A 83 19.77 -2.55 -9.15
N SER A 84 20.41 -2.30 -8.02
CA SER A 84 19.77 -1.65 -6.88
C SER A 84 19.37 -0.23 -7.24
N LEU A 85 18.19 0.19 -6.82
CA LEU A 85 17.64 1.51 -7.06
C LEU A 85 17.52 2.31 -5.78
N ASP A 86 17.71 3.62 -5.90
CA ASP A 86 17.43 4.56 -4.83
C ASP A 86 15.92 4.84 -4.75
N PHE A 87 15.43 4.98 -3.55
CA PHE A 87 14.05 5.37 -3.27
C PHE A 87 13.98 6.24 -2.02
N GLU A 88 12.95 7.05 -1.96
CA GLU A 88 12.58 7.79 -0.74
C GLU A 88 11.30 7.21 -0.17
N ARG A 89 11.18 7.22 1.14
CA ARG A 89 9.96 6.77 1.81
C ARG A 89 9.40 7.84 2.72
N GLU A 90 8.12 8.16 2.50
CA GLU A 90 7.33 9.00 3.39
C GLU A 90 6.05 8.24 3.77
N ASN A 91 6.03 7.69 4.98
CA ASN A 91 4.91 6.87 5.47
C ASN A 91 4.57 5.70 4.50
N GLN A 92 3.35 5.70 3.95
CA GLN A 92 2.89 4.69 2.99
C GLN A 92 3.38 4.92 1.55
N ILE A 93 4.04 6.02 1.26
CA ILE A 93 4.51 6.37 -0.08
C ILE A 93 5.98 5.98 -0.26
N ILE A 94 6.26 5.31 -1.34
CA ILE A 94 7.61 5.01 -1.84
C ILE A 94 7.78 5.81 -3.12
N THR A 95 8.72 6.75 -3.16
CA THR A 95 9.11 7.44 -4.39
C THR A 95 10.31 6.73 -4.98
N VAL A 96 10.11 6.07 -6.09
CA VAL A 96 11.16 5.34 -6.82
C VAL A 96 11.88 6.30 -7.75
N GLN A 97 13.20 6.47 -7.55
CA GLN A 97 14.05 7.37 -8.32
C GLN A 97 14.57 6.70 -9.61
N GLU A 98 13.63 6.24 -10.44
CA GLU A 98 13.94 5.58 -11.71
C GLU A 98 13.04 6.12 -12.81
N PRO A 99 13.58 6.66 -13.90
CA PRO A 99 12.77 7.21 -14.98
C PRO A 99 12.02 6.11 -15.74
N LEU A 100 10.77 6.43 -16.09
CA LEU A 100 9.92 5.66 -17.00
C LEU A 100 9.58 6.52 -18.20
N GLY A 101 10.02 6.14 -19.39
CA GLY A 101 9.68 6.80 -20.64
C GLY A 101 8.18 6.83 -20.91
N ALA A 102 7.74 7.67 -21.83
CA ALA A 102 6.35 7.73 -22.28
C ALA A 102 5.89 6.33 -22.77
N LYS A 103 4.77 5.82 -22.22
CA LYS A 103 4.24 4.49 -22.55
C LYS A 103 5.19 3.33 -22.29
N GLU A 104 6.25 3.55 -21.53
CA GLU A 104 7.20 2.51 -21.19
C GLU A 104 6.64 1.53 -20.17
N THR A 105 7.06 0.28 -20.29
CA THR A 105 6.82 -0.79 -19.33
C THR A 105 8.16 -1.29 -18.80
N LYS A 106 8.30 -1.40 -17.46
CA LYS A 106 9.53 -1.85 -16.80
C LYS A 106 9.23 -2.77 -15.62
N GLU A 107 10.11 -3.74 -15.38
CA GLU A 107 9.99 -4.66 -14.25
C GLU A 107 10.82 -4.18 -13.06
N PHE A 108 10.22 -4.29 -11.86
CA PHE A 108 10.85 -3.98 -10.58
C PHE A 108 10.68 -5.15 -9.61
N ILE A 109 11.66 -5.31 -8.73
CA ILE A 109 11.63 -6.29 -7.65
C ILE A 109 11.76 -5.53 -6.33
N LEU A 110 10.79 -5.73 -5.44
CA LEU A 110 10.80 -5.21 -4.08
C LEU A 110 10.85 -6.38 -3.10
N GLU A 111 11.83 -6.35 -2.20
CA GLU A 111 11.91 -7.23 -1.04
C GLU A 111 11.56 -6.42 0.19
N TYR A 112 10.60 -6.89 0.97
CA TYR A 112 10.13 -6.19 2.16
C TYR A 112 9.69 -7.15 3.25
N SER A 113 9.69 -6.67 4.50
CA SER A 113 9.31 -7.47 5.65
C SER A 113 8.79 -6.61 6.79
N GLY A 114 8.03 -7.20 7.69
CA GLY A 114 7.51 -6.51 8.87
C GLY A 114 6.13 -6.97 9.28
N THR A 115 5.37 -6.05 9.85
CA THR A 115 3.98 -6.27 10.28
C THR A 115 3.10 -5.15 9.77
N ILE A 116 1.79 -5.33 9.88
CA ILE A 116 0.82 -4.33 9.41
C ILE A 116 0.62 -3.22 10.44
N CYS A 117 0.73 -1.98 9.98
CA CYS A 117 0.28 -0.79 10.70
C CYS A 117 -1.16 -0.48 10.27
N PRO A 118 -2.17 -0.76 11.09
CA PRO A 118 -3.57 -0.66 10.67
C PRO A 118 -4.06 0.78 10.50
N GLU A 119 -3.39 1.73 11.10
CA GLU A 119 -3.78 3.15 11.08
C GLU A 119 -3.65 3.79 9.69
N VAL A 120 -2.92 3.16 8.76
CA VAL A 120 -2.82 3.62 7.36
C VAL A 120 -4.05 3.27 6.53
N CYS A 121 -4.83 2.29 6.97
CA CYS A 121 -6.01 1.87 6.22
C CYS A 121 -7.02 3.01 6.11
N TYR A 122 -7.51 3.23 4.89
CA TYR A 122 -8.46 4.31 4.58
C TYR A 122 -7.93 5.71 4.93
N ALA A 123 -6.70 6.01 4.54
CA ALA A 123 -6.05 7.31 4.81
C ALA A 123 -6.82 8.53 4.28
N GLU A 124 -7.74 8.35 3.32
CA GLU A 124 -8.64 9.40 2.83
C GLU A 124 -9.72 9.83 3.84
N VAL A 125 -9.97 9.03 4.88
CA VAL A 125 -11.00 9.33 5.89
C VAL A 125 -10.43 10.25 6.97
N GLU A 126 -11.21 11.26 7.37
CA GLU A 126 -10.75 12.33 8.23
C GLU A 126 -10.32 11.87 9.64
N ASP A 127 -11.05 10.93 10.22
CA ASP A 127 -10.76 10.41 11.56
C ASP A 127 -11.23 8.96 11.75
N LEU A 128 -10.64 8.27 12.74
CA LEU A 128 -10.96 6.88 13.05
C LEU A 128 -12.39 6.65 13.55
N ASN A 129 -13.05 7.66 14.14
CA ASN A 129 -14.45 7.55 14.54
C ASN A 129 -15.37 7.50 13.32
N THR A 130 -15.10 8.37 12.34
CA THR A 130 -15.79 8.37 11.06
C THR A 130 -15.57 7.04 10.34
N LEU A 131 -14.36 6.52 10.34
CA LEU A 131 -14.03 5.21 9.79
C LEU A 131 -14.83 4.09 10.47
N THR A 132 -14.92 4.08 11.79
CA THR A 132 -15.70 3.10 12.54
C THR A 132 -17.19 3.15 12.19
N LYS A 133 -17.75 4.34 12.01
CA LYS A 133 -19.15 4.51 11.56
C LYS A 133 -19.34 3.99 10.14
N ILE A 134 -18.44 4.32 9.22
CA ILE A 134 -18.49 3.86 7.82
C ILE A 134 -18.44 2.34 7.78
N ARG A 135 -17.51 1.70 8.48
CA ARG A 135 -17.40 0.23 8.55
C ARG A 135 -18.68 -0.41 9.06
N LYS A 136 -19.32 0.16 10.08
CA LYS A 136 -20.56 -0.36 10.64
C LYS A 136 -21.73 -0.34 9.65
N TYR A 137 -21.79 0.63 8.74
CA TYR A 137 -22.95 0.83 7.87
C TYR A 137 -22.73 0.29 6.45
N TYR A 138 -21.53 0.26 5.92
CA TYR A 138 -21.26 -0.01 4.52
C TYR A 138 -20.45 -1.28 4.26
N ILE A 139 -19.69 -1.73 5.21
CA ILE A 139 -18.95 -2.98 5.11
C ILE A 139 -19.66 -3.97 6.02
N PHE A 140 -20.27 -5.00 5.44
CA PHE A 140 -20.89 -6.08 6.20
C PHE A 140 -19.97 -6.43 7.39
N ASN A 141 -20.57 -6.56 8.56
CA ASN A 141 -19.95 -6.72 9.86
C ASN A 141 -19.04 -7.97 9.98
N VAL A 142 -18.07 -8.07 9.10
CA VAL A 142 -17.03 -9.10 9.09
C VAL A 142 -15.86 -8.58 9.92
N GLY A 143 -16.05 -8.52 11.24
CA GLY A 143 -15.02 -8.10 12.16
C GLY A 143 -14.48 -6.67 11.92
N ASN A 144 -13.85 -6.09 12.91
CA ASN A 144 -13.21 -4.76 12.77
C ASN A 144 -11.80 -4.85 12.15
N ASP A 145 -11.33 -6.06 11.86
CA ASP A 145 -9.93 -6.29 11.53
C ASP A 145 -9.76 -6.51 10.03
N LEU A 146 -8.95 -5.67 9.40
CA LEU A 146 -8.58 -5.75 7.99
C LEU A 146 -7.44 -6.71 7.75
N TYR A 147 -6.85 -7.23 8.82
CA TYR A 147 -5.76 -8.20 8.75
C TYR A 147 -5.72 -9.08 10.00
N TYR A 148 -5.23 -10.28 9.81
CA TYR A 148 -4.80 -11.19 10.87
C TYR A 148 -3.45 -11.79 10.48
N LEU A 149 -2.48 -11.74 11.37
CA LEU A 149 -1.19 -12.39 11.25
C LEU A 149 -0.98 -13.24 12.50
N GLN A 150 -1.40 -14.49 12.45
CA GLN A 150 -1.27 -15.47 13.51
C GLN A 150 -0.48 -16.66 12.99
N PRO A 151 0.22 -17.42 13.81
CA PRO A 151 1.07 -18.53 13.36
C PRO A 151 0.38 -19.55 12.45
N ASP A 152 -0.91 -19.75 12.64
CA ASP A 152 -1.73 -20.75 11.95
C ASP A 152 -2.78 -20.16 10.99
N PHE A 153 -2.90 -18.84 10.96
CA PHE A 153 -3.89 -18.15 10.12
C PHE A 153 -3.44 -16.75 9.68
N THR A 154 -3.54 -16.49 8.39
CA THR A 154 -3.29 -15.16 7.81
C THR A 154 -4.48 -14.69 6.99
N LEU A 155 -4.92 -13.47 7.27
CA LEU A 155 -5.82 -12.68 6.43
C LEU A 155 -5.17 -11.32 6.18
N LEU A 156 -4.99 -10.97 4.92
CA LEU A 156 -4.48 -9.66 4.50
C LEU A 156 -5.40 -9.12 3.42
N THR A 157 -6.09 -8.03 3.71
CA THR A 157 -6.93 -7.37 2.72
C THR A 157 -6.14 -6.29 1.97
N PRO A 158 -6.50 -5.95 0.72
CA PRO A 158 -5.80 -4.91 -0.04
C PRO A 158 -5.73 -3.55 0.68
N GLU A 159 -6.74 -3.22 1.50
CA GLU A 159 -6.80 -1.99 2.28
C GLU A 159 -5.64 -1.83 3.26
N CYS A 160 -5.00 -2.94 3.64
CA CYS A 160 -3.82 -2.92 4.50
C CYS A 160 -2.55 -2.51 3.75
N LEU A 161 -2.57 -2.35 2.43
CA LEU A 161 -1.39 -2.06 1.62
C LEU A 161 -0.26 -3.07 1.86
N TRP A 162 -0.57 -4.36 1.99
CA TRP A 162 0.40 -5.38 2.34
C TRP A 162 1.35 -5.77 1.19
N TYR A 163 1.06 -5.30 -0.02
CA TYR A 163 1.92 -5.38 -1.19
C TYR A 163 2.03 -4.02 -1.87
N PRO A 164 3.11 -3.76 -2.64
CA PRO A 164 3.27 -2.50 -3.35
C PRO A 164 2.17 -2.33 -4.41
N ASP A 165 1.47 -1.19 -4.37
CA ASP A 165 0.45 -0.85 -5.36
C ASP A 165 0.68 0.57 -5.91
N ALA A 166 0.20 0.83 -7.11
CA ALA A 166 0.26 2.13 -7.75
C ALA A 166 -0.87 3.07 -7.31
N LEU A 167 -1.92 2.52 -6.71
CA LEU A 167 -3.10 3.25 -6.24
C LEU A 167 -3.50 2.75 -4.85
N PRO A 168 -4.07 3.61 -3.99
CA PRO A 168 -4.70 3.12 -2.76
C PRO A 168 -5.89 2.23 -3.13
N SER A 169 -6.01 1.09 -2.44
CA SER A 169 -6.89 -0.01 -2.84
C SER A 169 -8.38 0.30 -2.81
N VAL A 170 -8.85 1.21 -1.97
CA VAL A 170 -10.26 1.58 -1.88
C VAL A 170 -10.43 3.05 -1.53
N ASN A 171 -11.22 3.76 -2.34
CA ASN A 171 -11.75 5.06 -1.94
C ASN A 171 -13.18 4.86 -1.40
N ILE A 172 -13.34 4.93 -0.09
CA ILE A 172 -14.65 4.75 0.58
C ILE A 172 -15.66 5.82 0.15
N ARG A 173 -15.20 7.06 -0.14
CA ARG A 173 -16.09 8.16 -0.57
C ARG A 173 -16.57 7.99 -2.00
N SER A 174 -15.76 7.35 -2.84
CA SER A 174 -16.06 7.16 -4.26
C SER A 174 -15.56 5.80 -4.74
N PRO A 175 -16.12 4.69 -4.23
CA PRO A 175 -15.64 3.34 -4.55
C PRO A 175 -15.75 3.01 -6.05
N TYR A 176 -16.56 3.76 -6.78
CA TYR A 176 -16.78 3.58 -8.23
C TYR A 176 -15.86 4.44 -9.11
N THR A 177 -15.11 5.39 -8.54
CA THR A 177 -14.19 6.27 -9.28
C THR A 177 -12.74 5.82 -9.22
N THR A 178 -12.45 4.79 -8.47
CA THR A 178 -11.12 4.16 -8.49
C THR A 178 -10.86 3.63 -9.89
N VAL A 179 -9.79 4.12 -10.51
CA VAL A 179 -9.33 3.59 -11.80
C VAL A 179 -8.97 2.12 -11.57
N GLN A 180 -9.84 1.22 -12.04
CA GLN A 180 -9.56 -0.21 -11.98
C GLN A 180 -8.38 -0.49 -12.92
N SER A 181 -7.21 -0.73 -12.36
CA SER A 181 -6.10 -1.31 -13.09
C SER A 181 -6.27 -2.83 -13.06
N TYR A 182 -6.52 -3.43 -14.20
CA TYR A 182 -6.50 -4.89 -14.30
C TYR A 182 -5.05 -5.37 -14.18
N THR A 183 -4.71 -5.98 -13.08
CA THR A 183 -3.39 -6.55 -12.81
C THR A 183 -3.48 -8.07 -12.88
N ARG A 184 -2.57 -8.70 -13.63
CA ARG A 184 -2.37 -10.13 -13.49
C ARG A 184 -1.66 -10.39 -12.17
N PHE A 185 -2.32 -11.10 -11.26
CA PHE A 185 -1.84 -11.32 -9.90
C PHE A 185 -1.52 -12.80 -9.68
N GLN A 186 -0.32 -13.09 -9.18
CA GLN A 186 0.12 -14.43 -8.77
C GLN A 186 0.67 -14.34 -7.34
N LEU A 187 0.22 -15.25 -6.48
CA LEU A 187 0.70 -15.36 -5.10
C LEU A 187 1.22 -16.78 -4.87
N THR A 188 2.44 -16.87 -4.35
CA THR A 188 3.07 -18.10 -3.86
C THR A 188 3.32 -17.96 -2.37
N VAL A 189 2.86 -18.93 -1.58
CA VAL A 189 2.97 -18.98 -0.12
C VAL A 189 3.86 -20.12 0.31
#